data_bb402992483ba2002bd98280e07b5f95
#
_entry.id   bb402992483ba2002bd98280e07b5f95
#
_cell.length_a   1.000
_cell.length_b   1.000
_cell.length_c   1.000
_cell.angle_alpha   90.00
_cell.angle_beta   90.00
_cell.angle_gamma   90.00
#
_symmetry.space_group_name_H-M   'P 1'
#
loop_
_entity.id
_entity.type
_entity.pdbx_description
1 polymer ?
#
loop_
_entity_poly.entity_id
_entity_poly.type
_entity_poly.pdbx_seq_one_letter_code
_entity_poly.pdbx_strand_id
1 'polypeptide(L)'
;MPPAVNPSTQPEKQTKAKAPKRTVSPDGTMTHRQVLESLSGLLLGMFVSILAGTVVSTSLPLIISDLDGDQSAYTWVVTGTLLATTVSTPLWGKFADLFNRKLLIQLALGIFVLGSALAGFSQDTGTLIVFRVLQGLGAGGLAALSQIIMADIISPRDRGKYAGLFGAVMAVGTVGGPLLGGVVTDAFGWRWNFFIALPVAVV
;
A
#
# COMPACT_ATOMS: atom_id res chain seq x y z
N MET A 1 67.26 -1.87 45.54
CA MET A 1 66.76 -0.75 44.78
C MET A 1 65.65 -1.25 43.85
N PRO A 2 64.38 -0.97 44.10
CA PRO A 2 63.30 -1.35 43.15
C PRO A 2 63.27 -0.29 41.99
N PRO A 3 62.88 -0.69 40.78
CA PRO A 3 62.86 0.23 39.64
C PRO A 3 61.69 1.22 39.73
N ALA A 4 61.95 2.43 39.24
CA ALA A 4 61.02 3.57 39.28
C ALA A 4 59.78 3.33 38.39
N VAL A 5 58.60 3.54 38.95
CA VAL A 5 57.32 3.54 38.23
C VAL A 5 57.16 4.83 37.42
N ASN A 6 56.97 4.72 36.10
CA ASN A 6 56.77 5.83 35.18
C ASN A 6 55.30 6.32 35.26
N PRO A 7 55.00 7.57 35.58
CA PRO A 7 53.64 8.08 35.86
C PRO A 7 52.91 8.60 34.62
N SER A 8 53.20 8.16 33.40
CA SER A 8 52.64 8.72 32.17
C SER A 8 51.73 7.78 31.33
N THR A 9 51.03 6.89 31.97
CA THR A 9 49.93 6.16 31.29
C THR A 9 48.58 6.67 31.79
N GLN A 10 48.15 7.80 31.25
CA GLN A 10 46.75 8.20 31.34
C GLN A 10 45.93 7.25 30.49
N PRO A 11 44.78 6.74 30.97
CA PRO A 11 43.90 5.93 30.16
C PRO A 11 43.26 6.80 29.08
N GLU A 12 43.62 6.50 27.84
CA GLU A 12 43.04 7.03 26.62
C GLU A 12 41.51 6.92 26.70
N LYS A 13 40.79 8.05 26.67
CA LYS A 13 39.34 8.09 26.58
C LYS A 13 38.93 7.41 25.27
N GLN A 14 38.62 6.12 25.35
CA GLN A 14 37.97 5.41 24.26
C GLN A 14 36.65 6.13 23.97
N THR A 15 36.66 6.92 22.92
CA THR A 15 35.46 7.46 22.29
C THR A 15 34.62 6.26 21.90
N LYS A 16 33.53 6.00 22.65
CA LYS A 16 32.53 4.98 22.31
C LYS A 16 32.02 5.27 20.91
N ALA A 17 32.65 4.68 19.90
CA ALA A 17 32.11 4.62 18.57
C ALA A 17 30.72 3.96 18.69
N LYS A 18 29.68 4.71 18.29
CA LYS A 18 28.29 4.25 18.32
C LYS A 18 28.21 3.02 17.41
N ALA A 19 28.13 1.85 18.02
CA ALA A 19 28.03 0.59 17.28
C ALA A 19 26.90 0.72 16.23
N PRO A 20 27.12 0.24 14.98
CA PRO A 20 26.09 0.28 13.97
C PRO A 20 24.86 -0.46 14.52
N LYS A 21 23.67 0.18 14.41
CA LYS A 21 22.41 -0.44 14.84
C LYS A 21 22.29 -1.79 14.12
N ARG A 22 22.43 -2.89 14.85
CA ARG A 22 22.17 -4.23 14.32
C ARG A 22 20.72 -4.26 13.85
N THR A 23 20.53 -4.43 12.56
CA THR A 23 19.22 -4.48 11.91
C THR A 23 18.51 -5.82 12.07
N VAL A 24 19.16 -6.80 12.69
CA VAL A 24 18.61 -8.16 12.90
C VAL A 24 18.95 -8.60 14.32
N SER A 25 18.03 -9.26 14.99
CA SER A 25 18.25 -9.89 16.31
C SER A 25 19.35 -10.95 16.23
N PRO A 26 20.02 -11.30 17.35
CA PRO A 26 21.09 -12.32 17.38
C PRO A 26 20.67 -13.70 16.86
N ASP A 27 19.39 -14.00 16.85
CA ASP A 27 18.73 -15.21 16.35
C ASP A 27 18.31 -15.14 14.87
N GLY A 28 18.66 -14.07 14.16
CA GLY A 28 18.29 -13.86 12.75
C GLY A 28 16.85 -13.38 12.52
N THR A 29 16.06 -13.18 13.58
CA THR A 29 14.69 -12.70 13.47
C THR A 29 14.62 -11.17 13.43
N MET A 30 13.65 -10.61 12.71
CA MET A 30 13.39 -9.17 12.72
C MET A 30 12.80 -8.76 14.07
N THR A 31 13.22 -7.62 14.58
CA THR A 31 12.62 -7.03 15.80
C THR A 31 11.19 -6.57 15.48
N HIS A 32 10.28 -6.66 16.47
CA HIS A 32 8.90 -6.23 16.33
C HIS A 32 8.74 -4.82 15.68
N ARG A 33 9.60 -3.88 16.06
CA ARG A 33 9.63 -2.54 15.46
C ARG A 33 9.98 -2.56 13.97
N GLN A 34 10.96 -3.36 13.57
CA GLN A 34 11.35 -3.50 12.16
C GLN A 34 10.26 -4.16 11.32
N VAL A 35 9.56 -5.14 11.90
CA VAL A 35 8.38 -5.75 11.27
C VAL A 35 7.31 -4.69 11.03
N LEU A 36 7.00 -3.86 12.03
CA LEU A 36 6.03 -2.78 11.88
C LEU A 36 6.45 -1.71 10.86
N GLU A 37 7.73 -1.30 10.89
CA GLU A 37 8.27 -0.35 9.91
C GLU A 37 8.19 -0.90 8.47
N SER A 38 8.48 -2.18 8.27
CA SER A 38 8.38 -2.84 6.96
C SER A 38 6.93 -3.04 6.52
N LEU A 39 6.03 -3.33 7.46
CA LEU A 39 4.61 -3.52 7.16
C LEU A 39 3.84 -2.21 6.96
N SER A 40 4.33 -1.09 7.53
CA SER A 40 3.60 0.19 7.48
C SER A 40 3.34 0.65 6.04
N GLY A 41 4.34 0.56 5.17
CA GLY A 41 4.17 0.88 3.75
C GLY A 41 3.19 -0.04 3.03
N LEU A 42 3.22 -1.34 3.36
CA LEU A 42 2.28 -2.33 2.81
C LEU A 42 0.84 -2.08 3.26
N LEU A 43 0.67 -1.84 4.56
CA LEU A 43 -0.63 -1.53 5.16
C LEU A 43 -1.19 -0.23 4.58
N LEU A 44 -0.34 0.78 4.38
CA LEU A 44 -0.72 2.03 3.77
C LEU A 44 -1.15 1.85 2.31
N GLY A 45 -0.37 1.14 1.50
CA GLY A 45 -0.71 0.83 0.11
C GLY A 45 -2.02 0.05 -0.01
N MET A 46 -2.22 -0.95 0.85
CA MET A 46 -3.46 -1.71 0.92
C MET A 46 -4.64 -0.84 1.38
N PHE A 47 -4.45 0.00 2.39
CA PHE A 47 -5.46 0.96 2.86
C PHE A 47 -5.92 1.88 1.75
N VAL A 48 -4.98 2.50 1.04
CA VAL A 48 -5.28 3.39 -0.09
C VAL A 48 -6.04 2.68 -1.20
N SER A 49 -5.65 1.44 -1.52
CA SER A 49 -6.32 0.65 -2.54
C SER A 49 -7.78 0.35 -2.17
N ILE A 50 -8.04 -0.03 -0.92
CA ILE A 50 -9.39 -0.29 -0.41
C ILE A 50 -10.19 1.00 -0.36
N LEU A 51 -9.60 2.07 0.20
CA LEU A 51 -10.24 3.37 0.31
C LEU A 51 -10.65 3.90 -1.07
N ALA A 52 -9.74 3.91 -2.04
CA ALA A 52 -10.03 4.38 -3.40
C ALA A 52 -11.15 3.56 -4.07
N GLY A 53 -11.19 2.24 -3.85
CA GLY A 53 -12.26 1.38 -4.35
C GLY A 53 -13.62 1.73 -3.77
N THR A 54 -13.68 1.91 -2.44
CA THR A 54 -14.94 2.20 -1.72
C THR A 54 -15.43 3.63 -1.91
N VAL A 55 -14.53 4.61 -1.95
CA VAL A 55 -14.82 6.02 -2.26
C VAL A 55 -15.47 6.16 -3.65
N VAL A 56 -14.86 5.54 -4.67
CA VAL A 56 -15.40 5.60 -6.03
C VAL A 56 -16.73 4.86 -6.15
N SER A 57 -16.88 3.70 -5.50
CA SER A 57 -18.14 2.94 -5.53
C SER A 57 -19.32 3.74 -4.98
N THR A 58 -19.08 4.58 -3.98
CA THR A 58 -20.12 5.45 -3.39
C THR A 58 -20.54 6.56 -4.35
N SER A 59 -19.58 7.15 -5.07
CA SER A 59 -19.84 8.27 -6.00
C SER A 59 -20.19 7.80 -7.41
N LEU A 60 -20.12 6.49 -7.68
CA LEU A 60 -20.27 5.94 -9.03
C LEU A 60 -21.61 6.30 -9.71
N PRO A 61 -22.78 6.32 -9.04
CA PRO A 61 -24.01 6.76 -9.69
C PRO A 61 -23.91 8.19 -10.23
N LEU A 62 -23.32 9.10 -9.45
CA LEU A 62 -23.11 10.49 -9.86
C LEU A 62 -22.10 10.59 -11.01
N ILE A 63 -20.99 9.82 -10.94
CA ILE A 63 -19.97 9.79 -11.99
C ILE A 63 -20.57 9.36 -13.33
N ILE A 64 -21.35 8.29 -13.33
CA ILE A 64 -21.98 7.76 -14.56
C ILE A 64 -23.00 8.76 -15.12
N SER A 65 -23.79 9.42 -14.25
CA SER A 65 -24.70 10.47 -14.69
C SER A 65 -23.98 11.69 -15.28
N ASP A 66 -22.86 12.12 -14.71
CA ASP A 66 -22.08 13.27 -15.16
C ASP A 66 -21.33 13.00 -16.48
N LEU A 67 -21.07 11.72 -16.78
CA LEU A 67 -20.42 11.28 -18.03
C LEU A 67 -21.44 10.76 -19.07
N ASP A 68 -22.73 11.10 -18.94
CA ASP A 68 -23.83 10.66 -19.81
C ASP A 68 -23.85 9.13 -20.05
N GLY A 69 -23.46 8.37 -19.02
CA GLY A 69 -23.36 6.91 -19.08
C GLY A 69 -24.68 6.22 -18.74
N ASP A 70 -24.81 5.02 -19.23
CA ASP A 70 -25.95 4.12 -19.00
C ASP A 70 -25.66 3.10 -17.89
N GLN A 71 -26.65 2.25 -17.58
CA GLN A 71 -26.53 1.16 -16.62
C GLN A 71 -25.45 0.12 -17.03
N SER A 72 -25.17 -0.02 -18.33
CA SER A 72 -24.12 -0.90 -18.83
C SER A 72 -22.74 -0.34 -18.44
N ALA A 73 -22.53 0.97 -18.62
CA ALA A 73 -21.30 1.65 -18.22
C ALA A 73 -21.03 1.50 -16.71
N TYR A 74 -22.06 1.70 -15.88
CA TYR A 74 -21.97 1.44 -14.44
C TYR A 74 -21.47 0.03 -14.15
N THR A 75 -22.08 -0.97 -14.77
CA THR A 75 -21.73 -2.39 -14.59
C THR A 75 -20.29 -2.66 -15.02
N TRP A 76 -19.86 -2.11 -16.17
CA TRP A 76 -18.52 -2.32 -16.68
C TRP A 76 -17.42 -1.63 -15.85
N VAL A 77 -17.67 -0.46 -15.30
CA VAL A 77 -16.72 0.22 -14.39
C VAL A 77 -16.43 -0.66 -13.17
N VAL A 78 -17.46 -1.25 -12.57
CA VAL A 78 -17.31 -2.13 -11.40
C VAL A 78 -16.70 -3.48 -11.81
N THR A 79 -17.31 -4.16 -12.76
CA THR A 79 -16.91 -5.51 -13.18
C THR A 79 -15.52 -5.52 -13.78
N GLY A 80 -15.20 -4.56 -14.64
CA GLY A 80 -13.86 -4.43 -15.25
C GLY A 80 -12.76 -4.25 -14.21
N THR A 81 -13.01 -3.42 -13.20
CA THR A 81 -12.05 -3.23 -12.10
C THR A 81 -11.88 -4.50 -11.26
N LEU A 82 -12.98 -5.16 -10.89
CA LEU A 82 -12.95 -6.41 -10.12
C LEU A 82 -12.26 -7.53 -10.89
N LEU A 83 -12.57 -7.67 -12.18
CA LEU A 83 -11.96 -8.66 -13.05
C LEU A 83 -10.45 -8.43 -13.17
N ALA A 84 -10.03 -7.19 -13.44
CA ALA A 84 -8.63 -6.82 -13.50
C ALA A 84 -7.88 -7.14 -12.20
N THR A 85 -8.46 -6.78 -11.05
CA THR A 85 -7.91 -7.08 -9.73
C THR A 85 -7.77 -8.58 -9.50
N THR A 86 -8.82 -9.35 -9.80
CA THR A 86 -8.85 -10.80 -9.56
C THR A 86 -7.87 -11.54 -10.46
N VAL A 87 -7.84 -11.21 -11.76
CA VAL A 87 -6.96 -11.86 -12.74
C VAL A 87 -5.49 -11.48 -12.49
N SER A 88 -5.21 -10.25 -12.08
CA SER A 88 -3.84 -9.80 -11.84
C SER A 88 -3.24 -10.38 -10.56
N THR A 89 -4.04 -10.68 -9.55
CA THR A 89 -3.56 -11.21 -8.25
C THR A 89 -2.63 -12.43 -8.40
N PRO A 90 -2.99 -13.53 -9.09
CA PRO A 90 -2.09 -14.67 -9.29
C PRO A 90 -0.88 -14.34 -10.17
N LEU A 91 -1.00 -13.40 -11.11
CA LEU A 91 0.13 -12.96 -11.93
C LEU A 91 1.19 -12.26 -11.07
N TRP A 92 0.77 -11.36 -10.19
CA TRP A 92 1.67 -10.70 -9.23
C TRP A 92 2.31 -11.70 -8.26
N GLY A 93 1.56 -12.74 -7.84
CA GLY A 93 2.10 -13.84 -7.04
C GLY A 93 3.25 -14.53 -7.76
N LYS A 94 3.06 -14.91 -9.02
CA LYS A 94 4.10 -15.53 -9.84
C LYS A 94 5.31 -14.60 -10.08
N PHE A 95 5.08 -13.31 -10.30
CA PHE A 95 6.17 -12.34 -10.41
C PHE A 95 6.96 -12.18 -9.10
N ALA A 96 6.31 -12.30 -7.95
CA ALA A 96 6.96 -12.24 -6.65
C ALA A 96 7.97 -13.38 -6.41
N ASP A 97 7.80 -14.51 -7.12
CA ASP A 97 8.76 -15.63 -7.09
C ASP A 97 9.99 -15.39 -7.99
N LEU A 98 9.84 -14.52 -9.01
CA LEU A 98 10.86 -14.30 -10.04
C LEU A 98 11.64 -13.00 -9.87
N PHE A 99 11.06 -12.00 -9.26
CA PHE A 99 11.59 -10.64 -9.20
C PHE A 99 11.67 -10.11 -7.77
N ASN A 100 12.42 -9.02 -7.60
CA ASN A 100 12.54 -8.34 -6.32
C ASN A 100 11.18 -7.75 -5.87
N ARG A 101 10.70 -8.17 -4.70
CA ARG A 101 9.40 -7.79 -4.14
C ARG A 101 9.26 -6.28 -3.93
N LYS A 102 10.35 -5.59 -3.56
CA LYS A 102 10.34 -4.13 -3.41
C LYS A 102 10.02 -3.44 -4.74
N LEU A 103 10.65 -3.89 -5.83
CA LEU A 103 10.38 -3.36 -7.16
C LEU A 103 8.93 -3.63 -7.59
N LEU A 104 8.44 -4.83 -7.32
CA LEU A 104 7.07 -5.21 -7.68
C LEU A 104 6.01 -4.39 -6.94
N ILE A 105 6.21 -4.11 -5.64
CA ILE A 105 5.30 -3.21 -4.90
C ILE A 105 5.31 -1.81 -5.48
N GLN A 106 6.49 -1.27 -5.79
CA GLN A 106 6.60 0.06 -6.40
C GLN A 106 5.92 0.11 -7.77
N LEU A 107 6.06 -0.94 -8.58
CA LEU A 107 5.37 -1.06 -9.86
C LEU A 107 3.85 -1.16 -9.68
N ALA A 108 3.38 -2.01 -8.77
CA ALA A 108 1.96 -2.16 -8.48
C ALA A 108 1.34 -0.85 -7.99
N LEU A 109 2.03 -0.15 -7.07
CA LEU A 109 1.63 1.16 -6.58
C LEU A 109 1.65 2.20 -7.70
N GLY A 110 2.69 2.23 -8.53
CA GLY A 110 2.79 3.13 -9.68
C GLY A 110 1.64 2.93 -10.68
N ILE A 111 1.32 1.69 -11.04
CA ILE A 111 0.19 1.35 -11.91
C ILE A 111 -1.13 1.78 -11.27
N PHE A 112 -1.31 1.52 -9.98
CA PHE A 112 -2.51 1.89 -9.24
C PHE A 112 -2.71 3.42 -9.22
N VAL A 113 -1.67 4.18 -8.88
CA VAL A 113 -1.69 5.65 -8.81
C VAL A 113 -1.91 6.27 -10.19
N LEU A 114 -1.22 5.75 -11.20
CA LEU A 114 -1.39 6.20 -12.59
C LEU A 114 -2.82 5.96 -13.07
N GLY A 115 -3.35 4.75 -12.87
CA GLY A 115 -4.74 4.43 -13.19
C GLY A 115 -5.74 5.32 -12.45
N SER A 116 -5.49 5.60 -11.16
CA SER A 116 -6.31 6.50 -10.35
C SER A 116 -6.27 7.93 -10.89
N ALA A 117 -5.09 8.48 -11.12
CA ALA A 117 -4.93 9.84 -11.65
C ALA A 117 -5.61 10.00 -13.01
N LEU A 118 -5.40 9.07 -13.94
CA LEU A 118 -6.02 9.08 -15.26
C LEU A 118 -7.54 8.97 -15.19
N ALA A 119 -8.07 8.14 -14.28
CA ALA A 119 -9.52 8.01 -14.05
C ALA A 119 -10.16 9.34 -13.60
N GLY A 120 -9.45 10.14 -12.79
CA GLY A 120 -9.90 11.48 -12.40
C GLY A 120 -10.00 12.48 -13.56
N PHE A 121 -9.26 12.26 -14.65
CA PHE A 121 -9.31 13.08 -15.86
C PHE A 121 -10.26 12.54 -16.94
N SER A 122 -10.96 11.45 -16.71
CA SER A 122 -11.90 10.86 -17.66
C SER A 122 -13.00 11.84 -18.06
N GLN A 123 -13.30 11.88 -19.36
CA GLN A 123 -14.33 12.74 -19.93
C GLN A 123 -15.52 11.94 -20.49
N ASP A 124 -15.37 10.63 -20.60
CA ASP A 124 -16.39 9.67 -21.02
C ASP A 124 -16.29 8.37 -20.24
N THR A 125 -17.34 7.56 -20.29
CA THR A 125 -17.42 6.28 -19.57
C THR A 125 -16.46 5.24 -20.09
N GLY A 126 -16.12 5.25 -21.38
CA GLY A 126 -15.18 4.30 -21.99
C GLY A 126 -13.76 4.49 -21.45
N THR A 127 -13.28 5.73 -21.44
CA THR A 127 -11.96 6.08 -20.86
C THR A 127 -11.93 5.80 -19.36
N LEU A 128 -13.02 6.08 -18.64
CA LEU A 128 -13.12 5.73 -17.23
C LEU A 128 -12.96 4.22 -16.99
N ILE A 129 -13.66 3.38 -17.76
CA ILE A 129 -13.55 1.92 -17.66
C ILE A 129 -12.10 1.46 -17.88
N VAL A 130 -11.43 1.94 -18.91
CA VAL A 130 -10.04 1.58 -19.22
C VAL A 130 -9.10 1.94 -18.05
N PHE A 131 -9.22 3.14 -17.52
CA PHE A 131 -8.37 3.58 -16.41
C PHE A 131 -8.70 2.88 -15.09
N ARG A 132 -9.94 2.51 -14.88
CA ARG A 132 -10.37 1.67 -13.75
C ARG A 132 -9.83 0.24 -13.85
N VAL A 133 -9.76 -0.32 -15.05
CA VAL A 133 -9.09 -1.62 -15.29
C VAL A 133 -7.60 -1.50 -14.97
N LEU A 134 -6.92 -0.45 -15.44
CA LEU A 134 -5.52 -0.20 -15.13
C LEU A 134 -5.29 -0.07 -13.61
N GLN A 135 -6.13 0.71 -12.92
CA GLN A 135 -6.11 0.85 -11.46
C GLN A 135 -6.30 -0.52 -10.77
N GLY A 136 -7.24 -1.35 -11.27
CA GLY A 136 -7.50 -2.69 -10.76
C GLY A 136 -6.29 -3.63 -10.87
N LEU A 137 -5.51 -3.55 -11.97
CA LEU A 137 -4.27 -4.31 -12.12
C LEU A 137 -3.26 -3.98 -11.01
N GLY A 138 -3.11 -2.70 -10.68
CA GLY A 138 -2.26 -2.25 -9.57
C GLY A 138 -2.81 -2.67 -8.20
N ALA A 139 -4.12 -2.55 -7.99
CA ALA A 139 -4.79 -2.96 -6.75
C ALA A 139 -4.58 -4.44 -6.44
N GLY A 140 -4.73 -5.32 -7.45
CA GLY A 140 -4.45 -6.75 -7.33
C GLY A 140 -3.00 -7.04 -6.93
N GLY A 141 -2.06 -6.26 -7.47
CA GLY A 141 -0.65 -6.33 -7.09
C GLY A 141 -0.41 -5.94 -5.63
N LEU A 142 -0.98 -4.83 -5.19
CA LEU A 142 -0.86 -4.38 -3.80
C LEU A 142 -1.45 -5.41 -2.83
N ALA A 143 -2.62 -6.00 -3.15
CA ALA A 143 -3.25 -7.02 -2.34
C ALA A 143 -2.39 -8.31 -2.27
N ALA A 144 -1.96 -8.85 -3.42
CA ALA A 144 -1.17 -10.07 -3.49
C ALA A 144 0.19 -9.92 -2.79
N LEU A 145 0.94 -8.87 -3.13
CA LEU A 145 2.28 -8.64 -2.61
C LEU A 145 2.27 -8.34 -1.10
N SER A 146 1.24 -7.64 -0.59
CA SER A 146 1.09 -7.41 0.84
C SER A 146 0.94 -8.72 1.62
N GLN A 147 0.16 -9.66 1.11
CA GLN A 147 -0.01 -10.99 1.72
C GLN A 147 1.28 -11.82 1.67
N ILE A 148 1.97 -11.82 0.51
CA ILE A 148 3.21 -12.56 0.32
C ILE A 148 4.29 -12.03 1.27
N ILE A 149 4.51 -10.72 1.31
CA ILE A 149 5.54 -10.10 2.15
C ILE A 149 5.22 -10.27 3.63
N MET A 150 3.94 -10.17 4.01
CA MET A 150 3.52 -10.51 5.38
C MET A 150 3.91 -11.95 5.73
N ALA A 151 3.68 -12.89 4.81
CA ALA A 151 3.99 -14.30 5.03
C ALA A 151 5.50 -14.57 5.16
N ASP A 152 6.35 -13.75 4.52
CA ASP A 152 7.80 -13.87 4.59
C ASP A 152 8.40 -13.27 5.86
N ILE A 153 7.86 -12.13 6.31
CA ILE A 153 8.42 -11.36 7.42
C ILE A 153 7.93 -11.90 8.76
N ILE A 154 6.69 -12.43 8.81
CA ILE A 154 6.03 -12.83 10.04
C ILE A 154 6.05 -14.36 10.19
N SER A 155 6.54 -14.83 11.35
CA SER A 155 6.50 -16.25 11.68
C SER A 155 5.05 -16.78 11.70
N PRO A 156 4.80 -18.05 11.33
CA PRO A 156 3.45 -18.63 11.34
C PRO A 156 2.72 -18.49 12.69
N ARG A 157 3.46 -18.49 13.80
CA ARG A 157 2.91 -18.34 15.17
C ARG A 157 2.42 -16.94 15.48
N ASP A 158 3.05 -15.91 14.86
CA ASP A 158 2.74 -14.51 15.11
C ASP A 158 1.78 -13.90 14.08
N ARG A 159 1.50 -14.61 12.98
CA ARG A 159 0.59 -14.13 11.92
C ARG A 159 -0.77 -13.69 12.44
N GLY A 160 -1.32 -14.38 13.44
CA GLY A 160 -2.60 -14.02 14.04
C GLY A 160 -2.64 -12.62 14.66
N LYS A 161 -1.52 -12.17 15.26
CA LYS A 161 -1.40 -10.83 15.85
C LYS A 161 -1.46 -9.73 14.77
N TYR A 162 -0.75 -9.96 13.66
CA TYR A 162 -0.68 -8.99 12.57
C TYR A 162 -1.89 -9.07 11.63
N ALA A 163 -2.55 -10.24 11.51
CA ALA A 163 -3.80 -10.39 10.78
C ALA A 163 -4.91 -9.48 11.33
N GLY A 164 -4.95 -9.26 12.64
CA GLY A 164 -5.85 -8.28 13.27
C GLY A 164 -5.60 -6.85 12.78
N LEU A 165 -4.33 -6.45 12.58
CA LEU A 165 -3.97 -5.14 12.04
C LEU A 165 -4.42 -4.99 10.59
N PHE A 166 -4.22 -6.01 9.75
CA PHE A 166 -4.74 -6.04 8.38
C PHE A 166 -6.26 -5.94 8.34
N GLY A 167 -6.94 -6.70 9.21
CA GLY A 167 -8.40 -6.63 9.37
C GLY A 167 -8.89 -5.25 9.78
N ALA A 168 -8.19 -4.58 10.70
CA ALA A 168 -8.51 -3.22 11.11
C ALA A 168 -8.35 -2.21 9.96
N VAL A 169 -7.26 -2.31 9.19
CA VAL A 169 -7.04 -1.48 7.99
C VAL A 169 -8.16 -1.68 6.96
N MET A 170 -8.54 -2.93 6.71
CA MET A 170 -9.66 -3.26 5.82
C MET A 170 -10.98 -2.65 6.32
N ALA A 171 -11.28 -2.82 7.61
CA ALA A 171 -12.51 -2.30 8.20
C ALA A 171 -12.58 -0.77 8.12
N VAL A 172 -11.49 -0.07 8.49
CA VAL A 172 -11.41 1.39 8.42
C VAL A 172 -11.51 1.88 6.97
N GLY A 173 -10.83 1.23 6.01
CA GLY A 173 -10.91 1.58 4.59
C GLY A 173 -12.31 1.36 4.01
N THR A 174 -12.97 0.27 4.37
CA THR A 174 -14.32 -0.06 3.88
C THR A 174 -15.39 0.86 4.45
N VAL A 175 -15.33 1.18 5.73
CA VAL A 175 -16.31 2.07 6.38
C VAL A 175 -15.98 3.56 6.15
N GLY A 176 -14.69 3.91 6.19
CA GLY A 176 -14.23 5.28 5.98
C GLY A 176 -14.38 5.76 4.54
N GLY A 177 -14.28 4.82 3.56
CA GLY A 177 -14.40 5.16 2.15
C GLY A 177 -15.69 5.86 1.77
N PRO A 178 -16.88 5.30 2.05
CA PRO A 178 -18.15 5.96 1.76
C PRO A 178 -18.30 7.32 2.42
N LEU A 179 -17.84 7.47 3.67
CA LEU A 179 -17.90 8.74 4.38
C LEU A 179 -17.02 9.80 3.73
N LEU A 180 -15.77 9.46 3.46
CA LEU A 180 -14.84 10.36 2.78
C LEU A 180 -15.28 10.64 1.35
N GLY A 181 -15.73 9.62 0.62
CA GLY A 181 -16.20 9.75 -0.76
C GLY A 181 -17.40 10.67 -0.88
N GLY A 182 -18.36 10.57 0.03
CA GLY A 182 -19.51 11.48 0.10
C GLY A 182 -19.08 12.92 0.35
N VAL A 183 -18.35 13.17 1.43
CA VAL A 183 -17.87 14.52 1.80
C VAL A 183 -17.02 15.15 0.68
N VAL A 184 -16.09 14.40 0.09
CA VAL A 184 -15.23 14.92 -0.98
C VAL A 184 -16.04 15.19 -2.25
N THR A 185 -16.98 14.32 -2.59
CA THR A 185 -17.86 14.51 -3.75
C THR A 185 -18.72 15.75 -3.61
N ASP A 186 -19.30 15.96 -2.43
CA ASP A 186 -20.17 17.10 -2.14
C ASP A 186 -19.39 18.43 -2.10
N ALA A 187 -18.16 18.43 -1.57
CA ALA A 187 -17.36 19.63 -1.40
C ALA A 187 -16.54 20.02 -2.65
N PHE A 188 -16.00 19.06 -3.38
CA PHE A 188 -15.01 19.30 -4.43
C PHE A 188 -15.37 18.62 -5.77
N GLY A 189 -16.39 17.76 -5.79
CA GLY A 189 -16.78 16.95 -6.93
C GLY A 189 -16.10 15.58 -6.96
N TRP A 190 -16.71 14.65 -7.70
CA TRP A 190 -16.33 13.25 -7.75
C TRP A 190 -14.88 12.99 -8.27
N ARG A 191 -14.36 13.87 -9.12
CA ARG A 191 -13.00 13.72 -9.68
C ARG A 191 -11.94 13.69 -8.60
N TRP A 192 -12.13 14.42 -7.51
CA TRP A 192 -11.21 14.45 -6.38
C TRP A 192 -11.11 13.12 -5.64
N ASN A 193 -12.11 12.26 -5.74
CA ASN A 193 -12.09 10.91 -5.18
C ASN A 193 -10.96 10.06 -5.74
N PHE A 194 -10.58 10.28 -6.98
CA PHE A 194 -9.46 9.59 -7.61
C PHE A 194 -8.10 10.15 -7.17
N PHE A 195 -8.05 11.41 -6.78
CA PHE A 195 -6.82 12.07 -6.35
C PHE A 195 -6.50 11.84 -4.87
N ILE A 196 -7.42 11.36 -4.04
CA ILE A 196 -7.18 11.02 -2.63
C ILE A 196 -6.05 9.98 -2.50
N ALA A 197 -5.93 9.07 -3.44
CA ALA A 197 -4.90 8.04 -3.44
C ALA A 197 -3.47 8.58 -3.67
N LEU A 198 -3.32 9.74 -4.35
CA LEU A 198 -2.01 10.27 -4.73
C LEU A 198 -1.15 10.71 -3.53
N PRO A 199 -1.63 11.58 -2.61
CA PRO A 199 -0.79 12.04 -1.51
C PRO A 199 -0.36 10.90 -0.59
N VAL A 200 -1.21 9.89 -0.42
CA VAL A 200 -0.91 8.73 0.44
C VAL A 200 0.08 7.76 -0.24
N ALA A 201 0.12 7.72 -1.55
CA ALA A 201 1.05 6.89 -2.31
C ALA A 201 2.47 7.48 -2.39
N VAL A 202 2.65 8.76 -2.07
CA VAL A 202 3.96 9.45 -2.07
C VAL A 202 4.70 9.28 -0.73
N VAL A 203 4.01 8.90 0.34
CA VAL A 203 4.57 8.65 1.69
C VAL A 203 5.13 7.24 1.80
#